data_21787defa8a5ab704d312fd03095f59b
#
_entry.id   21787defa8a5ab704d312fd03095f59b
#
_cell.length_a   1.000
_cell.length_b   1.000
_cell.length_c   1.000
_cell.angle_alpha   90.00
_cell.angle_beta   90.00
_cell.angle_gamma   90.00
#
_symmetry.space_group_name_H-M   'P 1'
#
loop_
_entity.id
_entity.type
_entity.pdbx_description
1 polymer ?
#
loop_
_entity_poly.entity_id
_entity_poly.type
_entity_poly.pdbx_seq_one_letter_code
_entity_poly.pdbx_strand_id
1 'polypeptide(L)'
;ITSCKNSTTESKKVIGEIFDCKKGEMKPAWYEHGIDEPIPNIQGLQNGFLIVVDTNNKATNFISFDEVNSRSQSLELDTNNLNWTEGWDTLNSKQKWNKVYHERKLALIQADSTHLLNNQGQQQIWIINNTKDTITIQMQDWSYICILQAKTKSGKWYPMQFWRFSTCGNSYYFKQFLPKSANSFITKIPDNGNYKTKLRYKLLGKDKYYYSNEFDGRINYCEFAEDSTDFDDSFEKRQPHFKLDSVINLARNW
;
A
#
# COMPACT_ATOMS: atom_id res chain seq x y z
N ILE A 1 -21.51 49.00 -10.22
CA ILE A 1 -22.29 48.16 -9.30
C ILE A 1 -21.64 46.79 -9.34
N THR A 2 -20.74 46.53 -8.37
CA THR A 2 -19.99 45.29 -8.26
C THR A 2 -20.75 44.39 -7.31
N SER A 3 -21.28 43.28 -7.83
CA SER A 3 -21.99 42.26 -7.03
C SER A 3 -20.96 41.35 -6.40
N CYS A 4 -20.81 41.44 -5.09
CA CYS A 4 -20.13 40.41 -4.27
C CYS A 4 -21.00 39.15 -4.25
N LYS A 5 -20.52 38.06 -4.87
CA LYS A 5 -21.08 36.73 -4.64
C LYS A 5 -20.62 36.25 -3.29
N ASN A 6 -21.52 36.18 -2.32
CA ASN A 6 -21.34 35.47 -1.05
C ASN A 6 -21.19 33.97 -1.36
N SER A 7 -20.02 33.42 -1.11
CA SER A 7 -19.86 31.96 -1.02
C SER A 7 -20.48 31.48 0.28
N THR A 8 -21.67 30.92 0.19
CA THR A 8 -22.31 30.22 1.31
C THR A 8 -21.54 28.94 1.58
N THR A 9 -20.82 28.92 2.69
CA THR A 9 -20.24 27.73 3.28
C THR A 9 -21.38 26.85 3.79
N GLU A 10 -21.74 25.80 3.08
CA GLU A 10 -22.69 24.81 3.61
C GLU A 10 -22.06 24.04 4.77
N SER A 11 -22.41 24.38 6.00
CA SER A 11 -22.11 23.60 7.17
C SER A 11 -22.97 22.33 7.18
N LYS A 12 -22.39 21.19 6.85
CA LYS A 12 -23.06 19.88 7.02
C LYS A 12 -23.18 19.55 8.51
N LYS A 13 -24.39 19.71 9.04
CA LYS A 13 -24.73 19.35 10.41
C LYS A 13 -24.72 17.82 10.55
N VAL A 14 -23.70 17.25 11.15
CA VAL A 14 -23.69 15.86 11.60
C VAL A 14 -24.09 15.90 13.08
N ILE A 15 -25.06 15.03 13.46
CA ILE A 15 -25.66 15.00 14.78
C ILE A 15 -24.58 15.00 15.88
N GLY A 16 -24.42 16.11 16.59
CA GLY A 16 -23.64 16.27 17.82
C GLY A 16 -22.33 17.06 17.73
N GLU A 17 -21.69 17.21 16.56
CA GLU A 17 -20.45 17.99 16.42
C GLU A 17 -20.45 18.76 15.10
N ILE A 18 -20.21 20.06 15.18
CA ILE A 18 -20.02 20.92 14.01
C ILE A 18 -18.51 21.00 13.78
N PHE A 19 -18.03 20.44 12.67
CA PHE A 19 -16.66 20.62 12.22
C PHE A 19 -16.63 21.73 11.18
N ASP A 20 -15.86 22.79 11.46
CA ASP A 20 -15.55 23.82 10.46
C ASP A 20 -14.46 23.26 9.52
N CYS A 21 -14.89 22.60 8.47
CA CYS A 21 -14.00 21.94 7.54
C CYS A 21 -13.51 22.92 6.48
N LYS A 22 -12.25 23.31 6.59
CA LYS A 22 -11.53 23.84 5.41
C LYS A 22 -11.25 22.70 4.46
N LYS A 23 -11.42 22.94 3.17
CA LYS A 23 -11.11 21.97 2.11
C LYS A 23 -9.66 21.52 2.25
N GLY A 24 -9.42 20.23 2.43
CA GLY A 24 -8.10 19.62 2.51
C GLY A 24 -7.74 18.93 1.18
N GLU A 25 -6.48 18.72 0.94
CA GLU A 25 -6.01 17.96 -0.22
C GLU A 25 -5.88 16.49 0.14
N MET A 26 -6.53 15.63 -0.65
CA MET A 26 -6.32 14.20 -0.56
C MET A 26 -4.92 13.84 -1.05
N LYS A 27 -4.22 12.98 -0.32
CA LYS A 27 -2.84 12.59 -0.64
C LYS A 27 -2.80 11.41 -1.61
N PRO A 28 -1.84 11.39 -2.56
CA PRO A 28 -1.62 10.21 -3.37
C PRO A 28 -1.15 9.04 -2.51
N ALA A 29 -1.63 7.84 -2.85
CA ALA A 29 -1.12 6.61 -2.29
C ALA A 29 0.12 6.16 -3.08
N TRP A 30 1.12 5.63 -2.35
CA TRP A 30 2.30 5.01 -2.94
C TRP A 30 2.87 3.99 -1.94
N TYR A 31 2.91 2.71 -2.33
CA TYR A 31 3.30 1.63 -1.44
C TYR A 31 4.27 0.68 -2.13
N GLU A 32 5.55 1.01 -2.08
CA GLU A 32 6.60 0.17 -2.63
C GLU A 32 6.62 -1.20 -1.98
N HIS A 33 6.71 -2.24 -2.79
CA HIS A 33 6.76 -3.59 -2.26
C HIS A 33 8.17 -3.96 -1.78
N GLY A 34 8.22 -4.78 -0.73
CA GLY A 34 9.42 -5.45 -0.28
C GLY A 34 9.79 -6.65 -1.16
N ILE A 35 10.73 -7.44 -0.69
CA ILE A 35 11.04 -8.75 -1.28
C ILE A 35 10.02 -9.79 -0.84
N ASP A 36 9.91 -10.88 -1.59
CA ASP A 36 9.06 -12.01 -1.19
C ASP A 36 9.73 -12.76 -0.02
N GLU A 37 8.96 -13.03 1.01
CA GLU A 37 9.39 -13.63 2.26
C GLU A 37 8.52 -14.85 2.62
N PRO A 38 8.98 -15.73 3.51
CA PRO A 38 8.11 -16.70 4.15
C PRO A 38 6.96 -16.00 4.89
N ILE A 39 5.86 -16.71 5.06
CA ILE A 39 4.73 -16.18 5.83
C ILE A 39 5.19 -15.89 7.26
N PRO A 40 5.00 -14.64 7.75
CA PRO A 40 5.34 -14.31 9.13
C PRO A 40 4.47 -15.09 10.13
N ASN A 41 4.98 -15.26 11.35
CA ASN A 41 4.21 -15.92 12.41
C ASN A 41 3.10 -14.99 12.92
N ILE A 42 1.93 -15.09 12.31
CA ILE A 42 0.73 -14.32 12.67
C ILE A 42 -0.27 -15.26 13.31
N GLN A 43 -0.62 -14.98 14.56
CA GLN A 43 -1.59 -15.81 15.30
C GLN A 43 -2.96 -15.75 14.61
N GLY A 44 -3.58 -16.91 14.41
CA GLY A 44 -4.93 -17.01 13.82
C GLY A 44 -4.99 -16.71 12.32
N LEU A 45 -3.87 -16.80 11.61
CA LEU A 45 -3.82 -16.57 10.16
C LEU A 45 -4.76 -17.54 9.43
N GLN A 46 -5.74 -16.99 8.74
CA GLN A 46 -6.72 -17.74 7.97
C GLN A 46 -6.15 -18.24 6.64
N ASN A 47 -6.80 -19.24 6.03
CA ASN A 47 -6.49 -19.65 4.67
C ASN A 47 -7.06 -18.59 3.69
N GLY A 48 -6.27 -18.22 2.68
CA GLY A 48 -6.69 -17.23 1.69
C GLY A 48 -5.57 -16.32 1.23
N PHE A 49 -5.93 -15.35 0.39
CA PHE A 49 -5.09 -14.21 0.06
C PHE A 49 -5.50 -13.04 0.96
N LEU A 50 -4.59 -12.60 1.80
CA LEU A 50 -4.88 -11.72 2.93
C LEU A 50 -4.00 -10.48 2.89
N ILE A 51 -4.56 -9.36 3.34
CA ILE A 51 -3.79 -8.17 3.69
C ILE A 51 -3.90 -8.04 5.21
N VAL A 52 -2.76 -8.07 5.91
CA VAL A 52 -2.75 -8.07 7.37
C VAL A 52 -2.01 -6.86 7.90
N VAL A 53 -2.73 -6.05 8.65
CA VAL A 53 -2.18 -4.96 9.45
C VAL A 53 -1.99 -5.48 10.87
N ASP A 54 -0.74 -5.77 11.22
CA ASP A 54 -0.37 -6.14 12.58
C ASP A 54 0.12 -4.91 13.33
N THR A 55 -0.77 -4.27 14.06
CA THR A 55 -0.46 -3.03 14.79
C THR A 55 0.50 -3.24 15.95
N ASN A 56 0.80 -4.47 16.34
CA ASN A 56 1.76 -4.79 17.40
C ASN A 56 3.20 -4.84 16.89
N ASN A 57 3.40 -5.11 15.59
CA ASN A 57 4.71 -5.21 14.97
C ASN A 57 5.03 -3.96 14.15
N LYS A 58 6.13 -3.30 14.49
CA LYS A 58 6.64 -2.15 13.74
C LYS A 58 7.55 -2.59 12.62
N ALA A 59 7.63 -1.78 11.57
CA ALA A 59 8.48 -2.03 10.41
C ALA A 59 9.96 -1.80 10.73
N THR A 60 10.62 -2.75 11.39
CA THR A 60 12.02 -2.59 11.77
C THR A 60 12.99 -3.04 10.68
N ASN A 61 12.66 -4.09 9.94
CA ASN A 61 13.58 -4.73 8.97
C ASN A 61 13.06 -4.66 7.52
N PHE A 62 12.20 -3.70 7.22
CA PHE A 62 11.72 -3.53 5.86
C PHE A 62 12.76 -2.79 5.02
N ILE A 63 13.05 -3.33 3.84
CA ILE A 63 13.75 -2.65 2.75
C ILE A 63 12.93 -2.90 1.49
N SER A 64 12.70 -1.87 0.66
CA SER A 64 11.95 -2.02 -0.57
C SER A 64 12.71 -2.89 -1.58
N PHE A 65 11.98 -3.49 -2.51
CA PHE A 65 12.58 -4.28 -3.58
C PHE A 65 13.56 -3.45 -4.42
N ASP A 66 13.19 -2.20 -4.72
CA ASP A 66 14.02 -1.30 -5.51
C ASP A 66 15.31 -0.96 -4.76
N GLU A 67 15.26 -0.71 -3.46
CA GLU A 67 16.45 -0.46 -2.64
C GLU A 67 17.36 -1.68 -2.59
N VAL A 68 16.82 -2.88 -2.40
CA VAL A 68 17.63 -4.13 -2.43
C VAL A 68 18.30 -4.29 -3.78
N ASN A 69 17.58 -4.02 -4.88
CA ASN A 69 18.11 -4.18 -6.23
C ASN A 69 19.21 -3.15 -6.55
N SER A 70 19.00 -1.89 -6.23
CA SER A 70 19.94 -0.81 -6.54
C SER A 70 21.18 -0.83 -5.66
N ARG A 71 21.03 -0.97 -4.35
CA ARG A 71 22.13 -0.92 -3.38
C ARG A 71 22.95 -2.20 -3.34
N SER A 72 22.35 -3.35 -3.60
CA SER A 72 23.11 -4.61 -3.58
C SER A 72 24.11 -4.76 -4.72
N GLN A 73 23.99 -3.95 -5.77
CA GLN A 73 24.99 -3.91 -6.84
C GLN A 73 26.32 -3.29 -6.38
N SER A 74 26.30 -2.42 -5.37
CA SER A 74 27.50 -1.80 -4.79
C SER A 74 28.15 -2.65 -3.68
N LEU A 75 27.43 -3.64 -3.16
CA LEU A 75 27.98 -4.60 -2.24
C LEU A 75 28.54 -5.77 -3.06
N GLU A 76 29.82 -6.07 -2.91
CA GLU A 76 30.44 -7.30 -3.42
C GLU A 76 29.88 -8.51 -2.67
N LEU A 77 28.58 -8.78 -2.90
CA LEU A 77 27.94 -9.96 -2.36
C LEU A 77 28.41 -11.16 -3.18
N ASP A 78 29.12 -12.07 -2.55
CA ASP A 78 29.49 -13.33 -3.15
C ASP A 78 28.24 -14.20 -3.39
N THR A 79 27.53 -13.85 -4.47
CA THR A 79 26.36 -14.62 -4.91
C THR A 79 26.73 -16.02 -5.39
N ASN A 80 28.03 -16.32 -5.61
CA ASN A 80 28.50 -17.64 -6.02
C ASN A 80 28.32 -18.65 -4.87
N ASN A 81 28.43 -18.20 -3.63
CA ASN A 81 28.24 -19.07 -2.47
C ASN A 81 26.76 -19.48 -2.24
N LEU A 82 25.78 -18.78 -2.83
CA LEU A 82 24.37 -19.15 -2.70
C LEU A 82 24.03 -20.47 -3.42
N ASN A 83 24.80 -20.81 -4.45
CA ASN A 83 24.60 -22.07 -5.19
C ASN A 83 24.91 -23.32 -4.36
N TRP A 84 25.55 -23.17 -3.20
CA TRP A 84 25.97 -24.28 -2.34
C TRP A 84 25.01 -24.57 -1.18
N THR A 85 23.90 -23.83 -1.12
CA THR A 85 22.91 -24.08 -0.08
C THR A 85 22.13 -25.35 -0.39
N GLU A 86 21.92 -26.17 0.63
CA GLU A 86 21.15 -27.40 0.53
C GLU A 86 19.80 -27.15 -0.15
N GLY A 87 19.46 -27.99 -1.12
CA GLY A 87 18.23 -27.90 -1.89
C GLY A 87 18.19 -26.84 -3.00
N TRP A 88 19.31 -26.14 -3.29
CA TRP A 88 19.33 -25.12 -4.34
C TRP A 88 18.88 -25.65 -5.70
N ASP A 89 19.34 -26.84 -6.09
CA ASP A 89 19.04 -27.43 -7.39
C ASP A 89 17.56 -27.83 -7.55
N THR A 90 16.85 -28.00 -6.44
CA THR A 90 15.43 -28.33 -6.44
C THR A 90 14.53 -27.10 -6.61
N LEU A 91 15.10 -25.89 -6.49
CA LEU A 91 14.38 -24.64 -6.60
C LEU A 91 14.14 -24.26 -8.07
N ASN A 92 12.93 -23.80 -8.38
CA ASN A 92 12.68 -23.13 -9.64
C ASN A 92 13.34 -21.73 -9.70
N SER A 93 13.41 -21.14 -10.90
CA SER A 93 14.08 -19.85 -11.11
C SER A 93 13.57 -18.75 -10.18
N LYS A 94 12.26 -18.66 -9.95
CA LYS A 94 11.68 -17.64 -9.06
C LYS A 94 12.07 -17.85 -7.60
N GLN A 95 12.09 -19.08 -7.14
CA GLN A 95 12.53 -19.42 -5.78
C GLN A 95 14.01 -19.10 -5.58
N LYS A 96 14.85 -19.38 -6.58
CA LYS A 96 16.26 -18.98 -6.59
C LYS A 96 16.43 -17.47 -6.46
N TRP A 97 15.71 -16.71 -7.28
CA TRP A 97 15.73 -15.26 -7.20
C TRP A 97 15.28 -14.73 -5.82
N ASN A 98 14.19 -15.25 -5.28
CA ASN A 98 13.72 -14.85 -3.96
C ASN A 98 14.78 -15.09 -2.88
N LYS A 99 15.48 -16.22 -2.95
CA LYS A 99 16.57 -16.54 -2.01
C LYS A 99 17.73 -15.55 -2.13
N VAL A 100 18.17 -15.26 -3.36
CA VAL A 100 19.22 -14.23 -3.62
C VAL A 100 18.81 -12.87 -3.05
N TYR A 101 17.57 -12.43 -3.29
CA TYR A 101 17.11 -11.15 -2.76
C TYR A 101 17.02 -11.16 -1.23
N HIS A 102 16.65 -12.27 -0.63
CA HIS A 102 16.62 -12.38 0.82
C HIS A 102 18.01 -12.24 1.44
N GLU A 103 19.02 -12.93 0.90
CA GLU A 103 20.41 -12.82 1.36
C GLU A 103 20.96 -11.38 1.14
N ARG A 104 20.65 -10.77 0.00
CA ARG A 104 21.00 -9.37 -0.25
C ARG A 104 20.38 -8.41 0.76
N LYS A 105 19.11 -8.63 1.12
CA LYS A 105 18.43 -7.86 2.17
C LYS A 105 19.16 -8.00 3.50
N LEU A 106 19.49 -9.23 3.91
CA LEU A 106 20.20 -9.48 5.17
C LEU A 106 21.56 -8.79 5.19
N ALA A 107 22.31 -8.87 4.09
CA ALA A 107 23.61 -8.20 3.96
C ALA A 107 23.48 -6.67 4.05
N LEU A 108 22.47 -6.06 3.42
CA LEU A 108 22.20 -4.64 3.53
C LEU A 108 21.85 -4.24 4.97
N ILE A 109 21.04 -5.01 5.66
CA ILE A 109 20.68 -4.78 7.08
C ILE A 109 21.94 -4.81 7.97
N GLN A 110 22.87 -5.73 7.70
CA GLN A 110 24.13 -5.83 8.45
C GLN A 110 25.09 -4.69 8.14
N ALA A 111 25.18 -4.30 6.85
CA ALA A 111 26.11 -3.26 6.41
C ALA A 111 25.66 -1.85 6.82
N ASP A 112 24.37 -1.60 6.85
CA ASP A 112 23.80 -0.28 7.09
C ASP A 112 22.46 -0.37 7.81
N SER A 113 22.44 0.05 9.07
CA SER A 113 21.24 0.05 9.91
C SER A 113 20.41 1.35 9.78
N THR A 114 20.77 2.28 8.92
CA THR A 114 20.05 3.57 8.79
C THR A 114 18.59 3.36 8.34
N HIS A 115 18.29 2.29 7.58
CA HIS A 115 16.92 1.94 7.22
C HIS A 115 16.03 1.70 8.45
N LEU A 116 16.59 1.21 9.57
CA LEU A 116 15.85 1.05 10.83
C LEU A 116 15.36 2.39 11.37
N LEU A 117 16.16 3.44 11.24
CA LEU A 117 15.80 4.81 11.62
C LEU A 117 14.75 5.37 10.66
N ASN A 118 14.91 5.14 9.36
CA ASN A 118 13.96 5.59 8.33
C ASN A 118 12.59 4.94 8.49
N ASN A 119 12.53 3.71 9.00
CA ASN A 119 11.29 2.97 9.25
C ASN A 119 10.67 3.31 10.62
N GLN A 120 11.32 4.14 11.43
CA GLN A 120 10.82 4.47 12.76
C GLN A 120 9.42 5.09 12.70
N GLY A 121 8.49 4.54 13.47
CA GLY A 121 7.09 4.96 13.51
C GLY A 121 6.25 4.51 12.33
N GLN A 122 6.82 3.72 11.40
CA GLN A 122 6.05 3.08 10.35
C GLN A 122 5.54 1.70 10.78
N GLN A 123 4.46 1.28 10.13
CA GLN A 123 3.83 -0.02 10.31
C GLN A 123 4.06 -0.85 9.06
N GLN A 124 4.44 -2.10 9.24
CA GLN A 124 4.54 -3.07 8.15
C GLN A 124 3.17 -3.69 7.88
N ILE A 125 2.77 -3.67 6.61
CA ILE A 125 1.52 -4.24 6.13
C ILE A 125 1.86 -5.45 5.30
N TRP A 126 1.39 -6.60 5.72
CA TRP A 126 1.66 -7.88 5.05
C TRP A 126 0.61 -8.19 3.99
N ILE A 127 1.06 -8.66 2.84
CA ILE A 127 0.25 -9.26 1.78
C ILE A 127 0.65 -10.73 1.70
N ILE A 128 -0.27 -11.62 2.04
CA ILE A 128 0.01 -13.03 2.30
C ILE A 128 -0.81 -13.90 1.38
N ASN A 129 -0.14 -14.77 0.64
CA ASN A 129 -0.79 -15.87 -0.06
C ASN A 129 -0.70 -17.16 0.79
N ASN A 130 -1.68 -17.37 1.65
CA ASN A 130 -1.81 -18.59 2.46
C ASN A 130 -2.66 -19.68 1.76
N THR A 131 -2.69 -19.70 0.42
CA THR A 131 -3.37 -20.71 -0.38
C THR A 131 -2.39 -21.75 -0.94
N LYS A 132 -2.92 -22.69 -1.74
CA LYS A 132 -2.15 -23.64 -2.53
C LYS A 132 -1.90 -23.16 -3.96
N ASP A 133 -2.56 -22.07 -4.38
CA ASP A 133 -2.54 -21.55 -5.73
C ASP A 133 -1.68 -20.29 -5.84
N THR A 134 -1.13 -20.03 -7.01
CA THR A 134 -0.48 -18.75 -7.31
C THR A 134 -1.52 -17.66 -7.50
N ILE A 135 -1.40 -16.56 -6.77
CA ILE A 135 -2.27 -15.40 -6.87
C ILE A 135 -1.56 -14.27 -7.62
N THR A 136 -2.27 -13.65 -8.54
CA THR A 136 -1.73 -12.55 -9.37
C THR A 136 -2.32 -11.21 -8.93
N ILE A 137 -1.45 -10.22 -8.73
CA ILE A 137 -1.81 -8.85 -8.33
C ILE A 137 -1.29 -7.88 -9.39
N GLN A 138 -2.08 -6.87 -9.71
CA GLN A 138 -1.64 -5.78 -10.57
C GLN A 138 -0.80 -4.78 -9.78
N MET A 139 0.30 -4.36 -10.40
CA MET A 139 1.27 -3.42 -9.85
C MET A 139 1.47 -2.25 -10.80
N GLN A 140 1.94 -1.12 -10.26
CA GLN A 140 2.42 0.01 -11.04
C GLN A 140 3.73 0.51 -10.44
N ASP A 141 4.79 0.64 -11.26
CA ASP A 141 6.09 1.24 -10.88
C ASP A 141 6.60 0.73 -9.51
N TRP A 142 6.69 -0.60 -9.33
CA TRP A 142 7.12 -1.31 -8.11
C TRP A 142 6.22 -1.09 -6.88
N SER A 143 5.04 -0.49 -7.06
CA SER A 143 4.09 -0.21 -5.99
C SER A 143 2.80 -1.01 -6.13
N TYR A 144 2.22 -1.36 -4.98
CA TYR A 144 0.88 -1.92 -4.91
C TYR A 144 -0.16 -0.85 -5.20
N ILE A 145 -1.06 -1.10 -6.16
CA ILE A 145 -2.21 -0.24 -6.41
C ILE A 145 -3.19 -0.42 -5.24
N CYS A 146 -2.99 0.39 -4.21
CA CYS A 146 -3.64 0.23 -2.91
C CYS A 146 -3.95 1.60 -2.31
N ILE A 147 -5.07 1.72 -1.62
CA ILE A 147 -5.48 2.96 -0.93
C ILE A 147 -5.94 2.66 0.49
N LEU A 148 -5.76 3.63 1.38
CA LEU A 148 -6.34 3.63 2.71
C LEU A 148 -7.80 4.08 2.65
N GLN A 149 -8.67 3.40 3.38
CA GLN A 149 -10.07 3.78 3.60
C GLN A 149 -10.34 3.98 5.09
N ALA A 150 -11.24 4.91 5.40
CA ALA A 150 -11.74 5.13 6.76
C ALA A 150 -13.25 4.91 6.83
N LYS A 151 -13.74 4.47 7.99
CA LYS A 151 -15.16 4.22 8.24
C LYS A 151 -15.83 5.47 8.75
N THR A 152 -16.88 5.93 8.09
CA THR A 152 -17.68 7.07 8.52
C THR A 152 -18.55 6.73 9.72
N LYS A 153 -19.14 7.73 10.38
CA LYS A 153 -20.16 7.52 11.46
C LYS A 153 -21.37 6.71 10.98
N SER A 154 -21.71 6.78 9.70
CA SER A 154 -22.78 5.97 9.09
C SER A 154 -22.37 4.53 8.76
N GLY A 155 -21.13 4.13 9.06
CA GLY A 155 -20.61 2.80 8.77
C GLY A 155 -20.11 2.60 7.33
N LYS A 156 -20.19 3.61 6.49
CA LYS A 156 -19.68 3.55 5.10
C LYS A 156 -18.17 3.73 5.07
N TRP A 157 -17.50 3.03 4.15
CA TRP A 157 -16.09 3.19 3.88
C TRP A 157 -15.87 4.33 2.89
N TYR A 158 -14.90 5.18 3.20
CA TYR A 158 -14.54 6.33 2.39
C TYR A 158 -13.03 6.34 2.13
N PRO A 159 -12.57 6.60 0.91
CA PRO A 159 -11.14 6.67 0.60
C PRO A 159 -10.49 7.88 1.26
N MET A 160 -9.31 7.66 1.84
CA MET A 160 -8.48 8.69 2.46
C MET A 160 -7.31 9.09 1.55
N GLN A 161 -7.14 8.37 0.46
CA GLN A 161 -6.08 8.54 -0.50
C GLN A 161 -6.61 8.25 -1.90
N PHE A 162 -5.91 8.77 -2.90
CA PHE A 162 -6.16 8.42 -4.30
C PHE A 162 -4.95 7.71 -4.90
N TRP A 163 -5.20 6.91 -5.92
CA TRP A 163 -4.14 6.32 -6.72
C TRP A 163 -3.96 7.12 -8.02
N ARG A 164 -2.72 7.52 -8.31
CA ARG A 164 -2.39 8.19 -9.57
C ARG A 164 -1.93 7.15 -10.58
N PHE A 165 -2.77 6.87 -11.57
CA PHE A 165 -2.41 5.97 -12.66
C PHE A 165 -1.41 6.62 -13.60
N SER A 166 -0.39 5.85 -13.99
CA SER A 166 0.56 6.25 -15.03
C SER A 166 -0.10 6.16 -16.41
N THR A 167 0.23 7.11 -17.29
CA THR A 167 -0.14 7.05 -18.71
C THR A 167 0.83 6.20 -19.54
N CYS A 168 1.93 5.75 -18.94
CA CYS A 168 2.92 4.89 -19.56
C CYS A 168 2.52 3.42 -19.38
N GLY A 169 2.28 2.71 -20.49
CA GLY A 169 1.92 1.28 -20.43
C GLY A 169 3.00 0.41 -19.80
N ASN A 170 4.26 0.81 -19.88
CA ASN A 170 5.39 0.07 -19.28
C ASN A 170 5.42 0.16 -17.76
N SER A 171 4.64 1.06 -17.15
CA SER A 171 4.52 1.17 -15.68
C SER A 171 3.79 -0.01 -15.06
N TYR A 172 3.00 -0.75 -15.83
CA TYR A 172 2.12 -1.79 -15.32
C TYR A 172 2.67 -3.19 -15.54
N TYR A 173 2.57 -4.02 -14.50
CA TYR A 173 2.92 -5.44 -14.58
C TYR A 173 2.11 -6.25 -13.56
N PHE A 174 2.21 -7.57 -13.69
CA PHE A 174 1.56 -8.50 -12.76
C PHE A 174 2.60 -9.17 -11.87
N LYS A 175 2.47 -8.95 -10.54
CA LYS A 175 3.24 -9.69 -9.53
C LYS A 175 2.52 -10.99 -9.18
N GLN A 176 3.25 -12.08 -9.23
CA GLN A 176 2.76 -13.39 -8.81
C GLN A 176 3.20 -13.66 -7.37
N PHE A 177 2.25 -13.95 -6.51
CA PHE A 177 2.47 -14.49 -5.18
C PHE A 177 2.42 -16.00 -5.25
N LEU A 178 3.54 -16.66 -4.98
CA LEU A 178 3.61 -18.12 -4.92
C LEU A 178 2.75 -18.64 -3.75
N PRO A 179 2.35 -19.93 -3.78
CA PRO A 179 1.73 -20.57 -2.64
C PRO A 179 2.59 -20.41 -1.37
N LYS A 180 1.94 -20.13 -0.25
CA LYS A 180 2.61 -20.03 1.05
C LYS A 180 3.75 -18.99 1.08
N SER A 181 3.55 -17.86 0.42
CA SER A 181 4.49 -16.73 0.42
C SER A 181 3.84 -15.45 0.93
N ALA A 182 4.67 -14.52 1.36
CA ALA A 182 4.26 -13.20 1.78
C ALA A 182 5.14 -12.14 1.11
N ASN A 183 4.62 -10.92 1.08
CA ASN A 183 5.33 -9.71 0.75
C ASN A 183 4.79 -8.59 1.65
N SER A 184 5.42 -7.44 1.68
CA SER A 184 4.97 -6.35 2.52
C SER A 184 5.26 -4.99 1.93
N PHE A 185 4.65 -3.97 2.47
CA PHE A 185 5.01 -2.57 2.35
C PHE A 185 4.95 -1.90 3.71
N ILE A 186 5.48 -0.70 3.82
CA ILE A 186 5.45 0.07 5.06
C ILE A 186 4.71 1.39 4.88
N THR A 187 4.11 1.87 5.95
CA THR A 187 3.42 3.15 5.97
C THR A 187 3.20 3.65 7.39
N LYS A 188 2.94 4.95 7.54
CA LYS A 188 2.47 5.50 8.81
C LYS A 188 0.96 5.30 8.90
N ILE A 189 0.52 4.69 10.00
CA ILE A 189 -0.90 4.63 10.33
C ILE A 189 -1.32 6.03 10.83
N PRO A 190 -2.41 6.60 10.31
CA PRO A 190 -2.95 7.83 10.84
C PRO A 190 -3.33 7.68 12.31
N ASP A 191 -2.65 8.39 13.18
CA ASP A 191 -2.84 8.37 14.64
C ASP A 191 -3.15 9.75 15.22
N ASN A 192 -3.16 10.77 14.37
CA ASN A 192 -3.39 12.16 14.73
C ASN A 192 -4.63 12.70 14.00
N GLY A 193 -5.49 13.36 14.74
CA GLY A 193 -6.73 13.93 14.20
C GLY A 193 -7.85 13.96 15.24
N ASN A 194 -8.95 14.62 14.89
CA ASN A 194 -10.09 14.82 15.77
C ASN A 194 -11.15 13.69 15.73
N TYR A 195 -10.98 12.71 14.81
CA TYR A 195 -11.94 11.63 14.63
C TYR A 195 -11.26 10.25 14.72
N LYS A 196 -11.61 9.49 15.78
CA LYS A 196 -11.19 8.10 15.94
C LYS A 196 -12.13 7.20 15.14
N THR A 197 -11.56 6.34 14.28
CA THR A 197 -12.34 5.45 13.42
C THR A 197 -11.60 4.17 13.11
N LYS A 198 -12.31 3.23 12.45
CA LYS A 198 -11.71 2.06 11.83
C LYS A 198 -11.15 2.43 10.46
N LEU A 199 -9.97 1.92 10.19
CA LEU A 199 -9.25 2.03 8.92
C LEU A 199 -9.11 0.64 8.30
N ARG A 200 -8.93 0.60 6.98
CA ARG A 200 -8.52 -0.59 6.22
C ARG A 200 -7.81 -0.21 4.94
N TYR A 201 -7.03 -1.12 4.40
CA TYR A 201 -6.47 -1.01 3.06
C TYR A 201 -7.37 -1.70 2.04
N LYS A 202 -7.44 -1.13 0.83
CA LYS A 202 -8.12 -1.69 -0.34
C LYS A 202 -7.09 -1.83 -1.45
N LEU A 203 -6.78 -3.07 -1.82
CA LEU A 203 -5.77 -3.45 -2.82
C LEU A 203 -6.45 -3.92 -4.10
N LEU A 204 -5.94 -3.49 -5.23
CA LEU A 204 -6.34 -3.98 -6.54
C LEU A 204 -5.68 -5.32 -6.83
N GLY A 205 -6.49 -6.37 -7.01
CA GLY A 205 -6.07 -7.64 -7.58
C GLY A 205 -6.28 -7.66 -9.10
N LYS A 206 -6.03 -8.82 -9.72
CA LYS A 206 -6.29 -9.00 -11.15
C LYS A 206 -7.76 -8.83 -11.52
N ASP A 207 -8.65 -9.49 -10.76
CA ASP A 207 -10.08 -9.57 -11.10
C ASP A 207 -11.00 -9.11 -9.96
N LYS A 208 -10.45 -8.76 -8.81
CA LYS A 208 -11.19 -8.34 -7.62
C LYS A 208 -10.36 -7.46 -6.70
N TYR A 209 -11.03 -6.87 -5.72
CA TYR A 209 -10.38 -6.16 -4.64
C TYR A 209 -10.15 -7.07 -3.44
N TYR A 210 -9.04 -6.80 -2.76
CA TYR A 210 -8.76 -7.38 -1.47
C TYR A 210 -8.78 -6.28 -0.40
N TYR A 211 -9.21 -6.64 0.79
CA TYR A 211 -9.29 -5.71 1.92
C TYR A 211 -8.48 -6.25 3.08
N SER A 212 -7.82 -5.36 3.81
CA SER A 212 -7.16 -5.73 5.06
C SER A 212 -8.19 -5.99 6.17
N ASN A 213 -7.71 -6.55 7.29
CA ASN A 213 -8.41 -6.43 8.56
C ASN A 213 -8.65 -4.96 8.89
N GLU A 214 -9.72 -4.70 9.66
CA GLU A 214 -9.99 -3.39 10.23
C GLU A 214 -9.02 -3.13 11.40
N PHE A 215 -8.49 -1.91 11.49
CA PHE A 215 -7.63 -1.47 12.57
C PHE A 215 -8.02 -0.08 13.05
N ASP A 216 -7.62 0.28 14.27
CA ASP A 216 -7.92 1.58 14.84
C ASP A 216 -6.96 2.65 14.29
N GLY A 217 -7.51 3.85 14.04
CA GLY A 217 -6.73 5.02 13.66
C GLY A 217 -7.45 6.31 13.98
N ARG A 218 -6.75 7.43 13.77
CA ARG A 218 -7.30 8.78 13.95
C ARG A 218 -7.01 9.59 12.70
N ILE A 219 -8.04 10.26 12.19
CA ILE A 219 -7.98 11.12 11.03
C ILE A 219 -8.58 12.49 11.38
N ASN A 220 -8.35 13.48 10.56
CA ASN A 220 -9.15 14.68 10.63
C ASN A 220 -10.52 14.41 9.98
N TYR A 221 -11.61 14.66 10.68
CA TYR A 221 -12.96 14.44 10.15
C TYR A 221 -13.20 15.15 8.83
N CYS A 222 -12.57 16.29 8.64
CA CYS A 222 -12.67 17.08 7.41
C CYS A 222 -12.08 16.39 6.18
N GLU A 223 -11.24 15.37 6.37
CA GLU A 223 -10.72 14.56 5.24
C GLU A 223 -11.82 13.80 4.51
N PHE A 224 -12.98 13.57 5.15
CA PHE A 224 -14.16 13.03 4.46
C PHE A 224 -14.86 14.02 3.51
N ALA A 225 -14.59 15.31 3.67
CA ALA A 225 -15.18 16.38 2.87
C ALA A 225 -14.28 16.83 1.72
N GLU A 226 -13.10 16.22 1.60
CA GLU A 226 -12.17 16.52 0.52
C GLU A 226 -12.81 16.18 -0.81
N ASP A 227 -12.91 17.17 -1.65
CA ASP A 227 -13.41 17.03 -3.00
C ASP A 227 -12.24 16.67 -3.92
N SER A 228 -12.41 15.63 -4.70
CA SER A 228 -11.43 15.16 -5.68
C SER A 228 -11.24 16.13 -6.87
N THR A 229 -11.84 17.32 -6.81
CA THR A 229 -11.84 18.29 -7.92
C THR A 229 -10.55 19.10 -8.08
N ASP A 230 -9.60 19.03 -7.14
CA ASP A 230 -8.32 19.75 -7.24
C ASP A 230 -7.21 18.95 -7.95
N PHE A 231 -7.57 17.86 -8.60
CA PHE A 231 -6.68 17.22 -9.56
C PHE A 231 -6.47 18.11 -10.77
N ASP A 232 -5.22 18.24 -11.20
CA ASP A 232 -4.85 18.98 -12.40
C ASP A 232 -5.83 18.66 -13.53
N ASP A 233 -6.70 19.63 -13.82
CA ASP A 233 -7.81 19.59 -14.77
C ASP A 233 -7.40 19.06 -16.16
N SER A 234 -6.11 19.17 -16.51
CA SER A 234 -5.56 18.72 -17.78
C SER A 234 -5.51 17.21 -17.93
N PHE A 235 -5.34 16.49 -16.82
CA PHE A 235 -5.28 15.02 -16.79
C PHE A 235 -6.68 14.42 -16.59
N GLU A 236 -7.51 15.04 -15.75
CA GLU A 236 -8.88 14.63 -15.49
C GLU A 236 -9.79 14.73 -16.73
N LYS A 237 -9.62 15.75 -17.55
CA LYS A 237 -10.39 15.91 -18.81
C LYS A 237 -10.13 14.83 -19.84
N ARG A 238 -8.96 14.16 -19.77
CA ARG A 238 -8.60 13.05 -20.66
C ARG A 238 -9.03 11.69 -20.14
N GLN A 239 -9.32 11.58 -18.82
CA GLN A 239 -9.74 10.33 -18.18
C GLN A 239 -10.87 10.59 -17.17
N PRO A 240 -12.13 10.69 -17.64
CA PRO A 240 -13.29 11.08 -16.82
C PRO A 240 -13.63 10.09 -15.68
N HIS A 241 -12.77 9.15 -15.40
CA HIS A 241 -13.01 8.01 -14.53
C HIS A 241 -12.24 8.03 -13.21
N PHE A 242 -11.55 9.11 -12.88
CA PHE A 242 -10.74 9.28 -11.67
C PHE A 242 -11.53 9.55 -10.38
N LYS A 243 -12.82 9.32 -10.35
CA LYS A 243 -13.57 9.36 -9.09
C LYS A 243 -13.20 8.17 -8.22
N LEU A 244 -12.76 8.43 -7.06
CA LEU A 244 -12.10 7.66 -6.00
C LEU A 244 -12.48 6.18 -5.85
N ASP A 245 -13.76 5.82 -5.92
CA ASP A 245 -14.18 4.41 -5.95
C ASP A 245 -14.15 3.83 -7.38
N SER A 246 -14.27 4.66 -8.40
CA SER A 246 -14.16 4.25 -9.80
C SER A 246 -12.70 4.10 -10.26
N VAL A 247 -11.76 4.80 -9.65
CA VAL A 247 -10.31 4.70 -9.97
C VAL A 247 -9.80 3.28 -9.80
N ILE A 248 -10.18 2.61 -8.72
CA ILE A 248 -9.86 1.19 -8.57
C ILE A 248 -10.76 0.31 -9.46
N ASN A 249 -11.87 0.82 -9.99
CA ASN A 249 -12.73 0.07 -10.90
C ASN A 249 -12.25 0.08 -12.36
N LEU A 250 -11.37 1.01 -12.74
CA LEU A 250 -10.92 1.18 -14.14
C LEU A 250 -9.86 0.20 -14.59
N ALA A 251 -9.10 -0.35 -13.68
CA ALA A 251 -8.11 -1.36 -14.01
C ALA A 251 -8.71 -2.68 -14.56
N ARG A 252 -10.04 -2.73 -14.76
CA ARG A 252 -10.71 -3.89 -15.39
C ARG A 252 -10.66 -3.88 -16.92
N ASN A 253 -10.23 -2.80 -17.54
CA ASN A 253 -10.31 -2.61 -19.01
C ASN A 253 -8.95 -2.52 -19.71
N TRP A 254 -7.88 -3.05 -19.10
CA TRP A 254 -6.55 -3.19 -19.73
C TRP A 254 -6.28 -4.63 -20.11
#